data_50437dbb7c0aa692536ea34739a218ce
#
_entry.id   50437dbb7c0aa692536ea34739a218ce
#
_cell.length_a   1.000
_cell.length_b   1.000
_cell.length_c   1.000
_cell.angle_alpha   90.00
_cell.angle_beta   90.00
_cell.angle_gamma   90.00
#
_symmetry.space_group_name_H-M   'P 1'
#
loop_
_entity.id
_entity.type
_entity.pdbx_description
1 polymer ?
#
loop_
_entity_poly.entity_id
_entity_poly.type
_entity_poly.pdbx_seq_one_letter_code
_entity_poly.pdbx_strand_id
1 'polypeptide(L)'
;MKVVIVWSSPNENGLTASAKESFLSGLKKAGTEYEEVHLNKFKTEHCLACGNGWGTCRSEGRCIIKDDFESIYRKLMEADGIVFISAVYWHDVTEHMKAFIDRLRRCETGHNGFLAQKRCILIACAGGTGLGAVECLYNMEEALKHMGMRAYDRIPV
;
A
#
# COMPACT_ATOMS: atom_id res chain seq x y z
N MET A 1 -7.04 -18.03 4.94
CA MET A 1 -6.36 -16.73 5.13
C MET A 1 -6.02 -16.20 3.75
N LYS A 2 -6.49 -14.98 3.45
CA LYS A 2 -6.23 -14.29 2.17
C LYS A 2 -5.31 -13.10 2.42
N VAL A 3 -4.21 -13.00 1.64
CA VAL A 3 -3.26 -11.89 1.71
C VAL A 3 -3.33 -11.08 0.43
N VAL A 4 -3.41 -9.75 0.54
CA VAL A 4 -3.31 -8.85 -0.61
C VAL A 4 -1.96 -8.16 -0.61
N ILE A 5 -1.24 -8.29 -1.71
CA ILE A 5 0.06 -7.66 -1.92
C ILE A 5 -0.12 -6.46 -2.85
N VAL A 6 0.06 -5.27 -2.30
CA VAL A 6 0.07 -4.02 -3.06
C VAL A 6 1.52 -3.60 -3.27
N TRP A 7 1.95 -3.55 -4.52
CA TRP A 7 3.31 -3.17 -4.82
C TRP A 7 3.41 -2.10 -5.92
N SER A 8 4.48 -1.34 -5.88
CA SER A 8 4.72 -0.24 -6.81
C SER A 8 6.19 -0.11 -7.18
N SER A 9 6.44 -0.28 -8.45
CA SER A 9 7.70 0.04 -9.16
C SER A 9 7.39 0.09 -10.65
N PRO A 10 7.87 1.07 -11.39
CA PRO A 10 7.74 1.08 -12.86
C PRO A 10 8.59 0.00 -13.52
N ASN A 11 9.63 -0.50 -12.84
CA ASN A 11 10.48 -1.59 -13.33
C ASN A 11 9.93 -2.94 -12.86
N GLU A 12 9.34 -3.67 -13.80
CA GLU A 12 8.72 -4.98 -13.54
C GLU A 12 9.73 -6.13 -13.37
N ASN A 13 11.00 -5.90 -13.68
CA ASN A 13 12.08 -6.89 -13.59
C ASN A 13 13.21 -6.48 -12.65
N GLY A 14 12.99 -5.44 -11.83
CA GLY A 14 13.98 -4.92 -10.90
C GLY A 14 13.92 -5.53 -9.50
N LEU A 15 14.66 -4.92 -8.58
CA LEU A 15 14.79 -5.34 -7.17
C LEU A 15 13.42 -5.50 -6.49
N THR A 16 12.51 -4.53 -6.66
CA THR A 16 11.17 -4.55 -6.06
C THR A 16 10.34 -5.74 -6.56
N ALA A 17 10.40 -6.03 -7.86
CA ALA A 17 9.74 -7.20 -8.43
C ALA A 17 10.33 -8.50 -7.89
N SER A 18 11.66 -8.60 -7.76
CA SER A 18 12.32 -9.78 -7.18
C SER A 18 11.96 -9.98 -5.71
N ALA A 19 11.90 -8.92 -4.91
CA ALA A 19 11.45 -8.99 -3.52
C ALA A 19 10.00 -9.47 -3.42
N LYS A 20 9.11 -8.94 -4.27
CA LYS A 20 7.72 -9.37 -4.38
C LYS A 20 7.62 -10.86 -4.73
N GLU A 21 8.35 -11.33 -5.74
CA GLU A 21 8.35 -12.76 -6.12
C GLU A 21 8.85 -13.66 -4.99
N SER A 22 9.88 -13.23 -4.26
CA SER A 22 10.37 -13.97 -3.09
C SER A 22 9.30 -14.09 -2.01
N PHE A 23 8.57 -13.01 -1.74
CA PHE A 23 7.46 -13.01 -0.80
C PHE A 23 6.33 -13.94 -1.26
N LEU A 24 5.92 -13.85 -2.54
CA LEU A 24 4.90 -14.73 -3.12
C LEU A 24 5.30 -16.21 -3.06
N SER A 25 6.59 -16.53 -3.28
CA SER A 25 7.09 -17.89 -3.13
C SER A 25 6.88 -18.43 -1.71
N GLY A 26 7.09 -17.60 -0.69
CA GLY A 26 6.80 -17.93 0.70
C GLY A 26 5.32 -18.23 0.94
N LEU A 27 4.41 -17.37 0.43
CA LEU A 27 2.97 -17.59 0.55
C LEU A 27 2.51 -18.88 -0.14
N LYS A 28 3.03 -19.17 -1.35
CA LYS A 28 2.75 -20.41 -2.09
C LYS A 28 3.18 -21.64 -1.29
N LYS A 29 4.39 -21.63 -0.73
CA LYS A 29 4.90 -22.75 0.12
C LYS A 29 4.05 -22.95 1.37
N ALA A 30 3.50 -21.87 1.92
CA ALA A 30 2.61 -21.92 3.08
C ALA A 30 1.15 -22.29 2.73
N GLY A 31 0.81 -22.49 1.46
CA GLY A 31 -0.56 -22.75 1.01
C GLY A 31 -1.51 -21.57 1.28
N THR A 32 -0.99 -20.35 1.35
CA THR A 32 -1.78 -19.15 1.65
C THR A 32 -2.37 -18.57 0.37
N GLU A 33 -3.69 -18.33 0.37
CA GLU A 33 -4.36 -17.62 -0.72
C GLU A 33 -3.84 -16.17 -0.78
N TYR A 34 -3.57 -15.68 -1.99
CA TYR A 34 -3.12 -14.32 -2.16
C TYR A 34 -3.65 -13.68 -3.44
N GLU A 35 -3.68 -12.36 -3.43
CA GLU A 35 -3.99 -11.53 -4.59
C GLU A 35 -2.93 -10.44 -4.76
N GLU A 36 -2.46 -10.26 -5.99
CA GLU A 36 -1.43 -9.27 -6.32
C GLU A 36 -2.05 -8.03 -6.96
N VAL A 37 -1.64 -6.86 -6.52
CA VAL A 37 -1.99 -5.55 -7.07
C VAL A 37 -0.71 -4.78 -7.40
N HIS A 38 -0.41 -4.64 -8.68
CA HIS A 38 0.69 -3.80 -9.18
C HIS A 38 0.14 -2.40 -9.50
N LEU A 39 0.34 -1.44 -8.59
CA LEU A 39 -0.27 -0.10 -8.71
C LEU A 39 0.04 0.60 -10.03
N ASN A 40 1.23 0.39 -10.61
CA ASN A 40 1.60 0.99 -11.90
C ASN A 40 0.78 0.48 -13.09
N LYS A 41 0.00 -0.61 -12.91
CA LYS A 41 -0.91 -1.16 -13.93
C LYS A 41 -2.37 -0.72 -13.75
N PHE A 42 -2.65 0.03 -12.68
CA PHE A 42 -3.97 0.55 -12.37
C PHE A 42 -4.00 2.06 -12.51
N LYS A 43 -5.12 2.58 -12.94
CA LYS A 43 -5.35 4.02 -12.96
C LYS A 43 -5.77 4.47 -11.57
N THR A 44 -4.82 4.98 -10.79
CA THR A 44 -5.06 5.54 -9.46
C THR A 44 -4.57 6.99 -9.44
N GLU A 45 -5.52 7.91 -9.61
CA GLU A 45 -5.23 9.35 -9.60
C GLU A 45 -4.85 9.83 -8.19
N HIS A 46 -4.14 10.95 -8.12
CA HIS A 46 -3.80 11.60 -6.86
C HIS A 46 -5.02 12.22 -6.18
N CYS A 47 -4.90 12.51 -4.89
CA CYS A 47 -5.98 13.12 -4.11
C CYS A 47 -6.21 14.57 -4.53
N LEU A 48 -7.47 14.94 -4.82
CA LEU A 48 -7.86 16.29 -5.21
C LEU A 48 -8.12 17.23 -4.03
N ALA A 49 -7.99 16.79 -2.78
CA ALA A 49 -8.32 17.56 -1.60
C ALA A 49 -9.69 18.26 -1.69
N CYS A 50 -10.73 17.52 -2.08
CA CYS A 50 -12.06 18.02 -2.41
C CYS A 50 -12.66 18.93 -1.33
N GLY A 51 -13.45 19.91 -1.75
CA GLY A 51 -14.07 20.90 -0.84
C GLY A 51 -13.00 21.66 -0.04
N ASN A 52 -13.13 21.67 1.28
CA ASN A 52 -12.16 22.27 2.19
C ASN A 52 -11.10 21.27 2.66
N GLY A 53 -10.61 20.41 1.77
CA GLY A 53 -9.65 19.36 2.07
C GLY A 53 -10.27 17.98 2.31
N TRP A 54 -11.57 17.88 2.48
CA TRP A 54 -12.31 16.65 2.70
C TRP A 54 -13.61 16.62 1.89
N GLY A 55 -13.89 15.48 1.24
CA GLY A 55 -15.13 15.21 0.52
C GLY A 55 -15.85 13.99 1.09
N THR A 56 -16.52 13.22 0.24
CA THR A 56 -17.25 11.99 0.59
C THR A 56 -16.35 10.93 1.25
N CYS A 57 -15.04 11.02 1.07
CA CYS A 57 -14.09 10.14 1.76
C CYS A 57 -14.21 10.21 3.28
N ARG A 58 -14.57 11.38 3.85
CA ARG A 58 -14.76 11.55 5.30
C ARG A 58 -16.13 11.11 5.79
N SER A 59 -17.19 11.40 5.01
CA SER A 59 -18.58 11.12 5.42
C SER A 59 -19.03 9.71 5.07
N GLU A 60 -18.51 9.13 3.97
CA GLU A 60 -18.98 7.89 3.38
C GLU A 60 -17.89 6.83 3.20
N GLY A 61 -16.64 7.16 3.51
CA GLY A 61 -15.49 6.28 3.24
C GLY A 61 -15.18 6.10 1.75
N ARG A 62 -15.76 6.90 0.86
CA ARG A 62 -15.65 6.76 -0.60
C ARG A 62 -14.99 7.96 -1.26
N CYS A 63 -14.07 7.68 -2.17
CA CYS A 63 -13.50 8.71 -3.01
C CYS A 63 -14.43 9.09 -4.17
N ILE A 64 -14.52 10.39 -4.51
CA ILE A 64 -15.33 10.85 -5.65
C ILE A 64 -14.70 10.52 -7.00
N ILE A 65 -13.38 10.29 -7.04
CA ILE A 65 -12.65 9.99 -8.26
C ILE A 65 -13.04 8.59 -8.74
N LYS A 66 -13.48 8.51 -9.99
CA LYS A 66 -13.92 7.26 -10.63
C LYS A 66 -12.74 6.63 -11.38
N ASP A 67 -11.96 5.85 -10.66
CA ASP A 67 -10.80 5.13 -11.15
C ASP A 67 -10.67 3.78 -10.43
N ASP A 68 -9.54 3.08 -10.57
CA ASP A 68 -9.35 1.75 -10.01
C ASP A 68 -9.16 1.71 -8.49
N PHE A 69 -9.00 2.87 -7.83
CA PHE A 69 -8.76 2.94 -6.39
C PHE A 69 -9.80 2.18 -5.57
N GLU A 70 -11.09 2.38 -5.87
CA GLU A 70 -12.18 1.75 -5.12
C GLU A 70 -12.13 0.21 -5.22
N SER A 71 -11.79 -0.31 -6.40
CA SER A 71 -11.67 -1.75 -6.61
C SER A 71 -10.52 -2.36 -5.79
N ILE A 72 -9.38 -1.66 -5.73
CA ILE A 72 -8.22 -2.07 -4.93
C ILE A 72 -8.55 -1.98 -3.44
N TYR A 73 -9.20 -0.90 -3.01
CA TYR A 73 -9.57 -0.71 -1.61
C TYR A 73 -10.49 -1.82 -1.09
N ARG A 74 -11.47 -2.25 -1.90
CA ARG A 74 -12.33 -3.41 -1.55
C ARG A 74 -11.53 -4.68 -1.33
N LYS A 75 -10.53 -4.96 -2.17
CA LYS A 75 -9.63 -6.11 -1.98
C LYS A 75 -8.93 -6.06 -0.63
N LEU A 76 -8.47 -4.86 -0.20
CA LEU A 76 -7.87 -4.69 1.12
C LEU A 76 -8.86 -4.94 2.25
N MET A 77 -10.10 -4.49 2.11
CA MET A 77 -11.15 -4.74 3.11
C MET A 77 -11.46 -6.24 3.27
N GLU A 78 -11.41 -7.01 2.19
CA GLU A 78 -11.67 -8.45 2.18
C GLU A 78 -10.47 -9.30 2.64
N ALA A 79 -9.27 -8.73 2.70
CA ALA A 79 -8.05 -9.43 3.08
C ALA A 79 -7.95 -9.66 4.59
N ASP A 80 -7.29 -10.75 4.99
CA ASP A 80 -6.88 -10.99 6.38
C ASP A 80 -5.54 -10.32 6.69
N GLY A 81 -4.68 -10.16 5.69
CA GLY A 81 -3.38 -9.51 5.78
C GLY A 81 -3.04 -8.70 4.54
N ILE A 82 -2.26 -7.65 4.72
CA ILE A 82 -1.87 -6.73 3.66
C ILE A 82 -0.35 -6.59 3.64
N VAL A 83 0.23 -6.59 2.46
CA VAL A 83 1.66 -6.33 2.27
C VAL A 83 1.82 -5.14 1.33
N PHE A 84 2.53 -4.12 1.78
CA PHE A 84 2.91 -2.99 0.93
C PHE A 84 4.39 -3.12 0.56
N ILE A 85 4.68 -3.10 -0.74
CA ILE A 85 6.03 -3.18 -1.28
C ILE A 85 6.27 -1.99 -2.21
N SER A 86 7.25 -1.16 -1.92
CA SER A 86 7.59 0.00 -2.75
C SER A 86 9.06 0.03 -3.14
N ALA A 87 9.35 0.43 -4.37
CA ALA A 87 10.65 0.98 -4.67
C ALA A 87 10.84 2.28 -3.88
N VAL A 88 12.10 2.56 -3.51
CA VAL A 88 12.45 3.78 -2.79
C VAL A 88 12.76 4.90 -3.79
N TYR A 89 12.02 5.99 -3.69
CA TYR A 89 12.23 7.21 -4.45
C TYR A 89 12.55 8.36 -3.48
N TRP A 90 13.82 8.77 -3.46
CA TRP A 90 14.27 9.87 -2.60
C TRP A 90 13.84 9.71 -1.13
N HIS A 91 14.15 8.55 -0.53
CA HIS A 91 13.83 8.19 0.87
C HIS A 91 12.33 8.01 1.14
N ASP A 92 11.49 7.99 0.12
CA ASP A 92 10.04 7.78 0.24
C ASP A 92 9.56 6.71 -0.74
N VAL A 93 8.28 6.42 -0.71
CA VAL A 93 7.61 5.51 -1.64
C VAL A 93 7.53 6.12 -3.04
N THR A 94 7.20 5.29 -4.04
CA THR A 94 6.90 5.77 -5.40
C THR A 94 5.67 6.67 -5.40
N GLU A 95 5.52 7.52 -6.42
CA GLU A 95 4.37 8.40 -6.61
C GLU A 95 3.03 7.64 -6.65
N HIS A 96 2.98 6.47 -7.28
CA HIS A 96 1.76 5.64 -7.32
C HIS A 96 1.38 5.11 -5.94
N MET A 97 2.37 4.63 -5.17
CA MET A 97 2.14 4.18 -3.80
C MET A 97 1.69 5.34 -2.92
N LYS A 98 2.32 6.52 -3.06
CA LYS A 98 1.94 7.71 -2.29
C LYS A 98 0.52 8.17 -2.60
N ALA A 99 0.17 8.27 -3.88
CA ALA A 99 -1.18 8.64 -4.32
C ALA A 99 -2.24 7.67 -3.76
N PHE A 100 -1.94 6.37 -3.78
CA PHE A 100 -2.81 5.34 -3.23
C PHE A 100 -2.97 5.46 -1.71
N ILE A 101 -1.88 5.56 -0.95
CA ILE A 101 -1.89 5.67 0.53
C ILE A 101 -2.60 6.94 0.99
N ASP A 102 -2.39 8.08 0.32
CA ASP A 102 -3.04 9.34 0.68
C ASP A 102 -4.57 9.26 0.56
N ARG A 103 -5.07 8.58 -0.45
CA ARG A 103 -6.51 8.36 -0.63
C ARG A 103 -7.04 7.30 0.33
N LEU A 104 -6.28 6.22 0.54
CA LEU A 104 -6.62 5.16 1.48
C LEU A 104 -6.84 5.72 2.87
N ARG A 105 -5.88 6.49 3.39
CA ARG A 105 -5.96 7.14 4.69
C ARG A 105 -7.20 8.01 4.83
N ARG A 106 -7.60 8.72 3.77
CA ARG A 106 -8.78 9.57 3.80
C ARG A 106 -10.08 8.77 3.83
N CYS A 107 -10.17 7.69 3.06
CA CYS A 107 -11.34 6.83 3.05
C CYS A 107 -11.47 6.04 4.37
N GLU A 108 -10.35 5.60 4.96
CA GLU A 108 -10.34 4.95 6.27
C GLU A 108 -10.88 5.85 7.40
N THR A 109 -10.72 7.16 7.29
CA THR A 109 -11.35 8.10 8.23
C THR A 109 -12.88 8.00 8.20
N GLY A 110 -13.48 7.83 7.02
CA GLY A 110 -14.93 7.64 6.85
C GLY A 110 -15.43 6.25 7.23
N HIS A 111 -14.55 5.26 7.22
CA HIS A 111 -14.83 3.89 7.66
C HIS A 111 -14.46 3.60 9.11
N ASN A 112 -14.08 4.61 9.88
CA ASN A 112 -13.66 4.47 11.29
C ASN A 112 -12.50 3.49 11.49
N GLY A 113 -11.56 3.43 10.55
CA GLY A 113 -10.38 2.59 10.63
C GLY A 113 -10.67 1.11 10.42
N PHE A 114 -11.43 0.76 9.40
CA PHE A 114 -11.73 -0.64 9.07
C PHE A 114 -10.47 -1.49 8.88
N LEU A 115 -9.40 -0.93 8.28
CA LEU A 115 -8.14 -1.62 8.07
C LEU A 115 -7.29 -1.75 9.35
N ALA A 116 -7.64 -1.09 10.45
CA ALA A 116 -6.91 -1.17 11.72
C ALA A 116 -6.82 -2.61 12.26
N GLN A 117 -7.75 -3.48 11.92
CA GLN A 117 -7.77 -4.89 12.32
C GLN A 117 -6.88 -5.78 11.43
N LYS A 118 -6.36 -5.26 10.33
CA LYS A 118 -5.59 -6.06 9.37
C LYS A 118 -4.11 -6.17 9.77
N ARG A 119 -3.55 -7.35 9.59
CA ARG A 119 -2.10 -7.56 9.72
C ARG A 119 -1.39 -6.93 8.54
N CYS A 120 -0.29 -6.24 8.78
CA CYS A 120 0.43 -5.52 7.74
C CYS A 120 1.93 -5.83 7.78
N ILE A 121 2.54 -5.99 6.60
CA ILE A 121 4.00 -6.06 6.41
C ILE A 121 4.40 -4.97 5.43
N LEU A 122 5.52 -4.31 5.70
CA LEU A 122 6.09 -3.26 4.85
C LEU A 122 7.43 -3.71 4.28
N ILE A 123 7.61 -3.50 2.98
CA ILE A 123 8.87 -3.81 2.28
C ILE A 123 9.28 -2.58 1.46
N ALA A 124 10.48 -2.07 1.68
CA ALA A 124 11.06 -0.97 0.91
C ALA A 124 12.32 -1.42 0.20
N CYS A 125 12.36 -1.26 -1.11
CA CYS A 125 13.44 -1.74 -1.97
C CYS A 125 14.23 -0.55 -2.51
N ALA A 126 15.44 -0.34 -1.96
CA ALA A 126 16.34 0.73 -2.36
C ALA A 126 17.46 0.20 -3.25
N GLY A 127 17.57 0.73 -4.46
CA GLY A 127 18.68 0.42 -5.36
C GLY A 127 20.00 1.07 -4.93
N GLY A 128 21.09 0.70 -5.61
CA GLY A 128 22.40 1.32 -5.39
C GLY A 128 22.97 1.06 -4.00
N THR A 129 23.06 2.09 -3.19
CA THR A 129 23.65 2.04 -1.84
C THR A 129 22.72 1.50 -0.77
N GLY A 130 21.43 1.25 -1.08
CA GLY A 130 20.43 0.88 -0.09
C GLY A 130 19.95 2.05 0.80
N LEU A 131 20.47 3.25 0.57
CA LEU A 131 20.05 4.43 1.33
C LEU A 131 18.58 4.76 1.11
N GLY A 132 17.90 5.18 2.17
CA GLY A 132 16.51 5.58 2.14
C GLY A 132 15.51 4.44 2.37
N ALA A 133 15.93 3.18 2.42
CA ALA A 133 15.00 2.07 2.68
C ALA A 133 14.35 2.18 4.07
N VAL A 134 15.15 2.52 5.09
CA VAL A 134 14.65 2.65 6.48
C VAL A 134 13.71 3.83 6.61
N GLU A 135 14.08 4.98 6.04
CA GLU A 135 13.23 6.18 6.03
C GLU A 135 11.92 5.95 5.29
N CYS A 136 11.97 5.27 4.14
CA CYS A 136 10.78 4.90 3.37
C CYS A 136 9.85 4.00 4.19
N LEU A 137 10.38 3.00 4.89
CA LEU A 137 9.59 2.15 5.80
C LEU A 137 8.97 2.96 6.93
N TYR A 138 9.72 3.89 7.52
CA TYR A 138 9.22 4.79 8.55
C TYR A 138 8.07 5.66 8.02
N ASN A 139 8.23 6.28 6.84
CA ASN A 139 7.22 7.14 6.24
C ASN A 139 5.94 6.34 5.89
N MET A 140 6.08 5.12 5.36
CA MET A 140 4.94 4.23 5.15
C MET A 140 4.22 3.91 6.47
N GLU A 141 4.97 3.53 7.48
CA GLU A 141 4.38 3.16 8.78
C GLU A 141 3.64 4.34 9.41
N GLU A 142 4.21 5.54 9.40
CA GLU A 142 3.55 6.73 9.92
C GLU A 142 2.20 6.99 9.22
N ALA A 143 2.16 6.84 7.88
CA ALA A 143 0.90 6.97 7.16
C ALA A 143 -0.13 5.90 7.59
N LEU A 144 0.30 4.65 7.82
CA LEU A 144 -0.57 3.56 8.23
C LEU A 144 -1.04 3.70 9.68
N LYS A 145 -0.21 4.24 10.57
CA LYS A 145 -0.60 4.54 11.98
C LYS A 145 -1.81 5.48 12.06
N HIS A 146 -1.90 6.44 11.13
CA HIS A 146 -3.08 7.32 11.03
C HIS A 146 -4.38 6.60 10.66
N MET A 147 -4.28 5.36 10.18
CA MET A 147 -5.41 4.47 9.92
C MET A 147 -5.59 3.42 11.03
N GLY A 148 -4.81 3.51 12.10
CA GLY A 148 -4.80 2.53 13.19
C GLY A 148 -4.11 1.21 12.85
N MET A 149 -3.52 1.10 11.67
CA MET A 149 -2.79 -0.10 11.24
C MET A 149 -1.43 -0.19 11.95
N ARG A 150 -1.00 -1.42 12.19
CA ARG A 150 0.34 -1.69 12.76
C ARG A 150 1.11 -2.64 11.87
N ALA A 151 2.33 -2.28 11.52
CA ALA A 151 3.22 -3.18 10.81
C ALA A 151 3.72 -4.28 11.77
N TYR A 152 3.53 -5.53 11.37
CA TYR A 152 4.11 -6.70 12.06
C TYR A 152 5.59 -6.84 11.75
N ASP A 153 5.97 -6.45 10.54
CA ASP A 153 7.36 -6.50 10.10
C ASP A 153 7.67 -5.37 9.10
N ARG A 154 8.93 -4.97 9.06
CA ARG A 154 9.50 -3.92 8.20
C ARG A 154 10.78 -4.44 7.60
N ILE A 155 10.78 -4.66 6.30
CA ILE A 155 11.85 -5.35 5.57
C ILE A 155 12.53 -4.34 4.62
N PRO A 156 13.71 -3.83 4.97
CA PRO A 156 14.56 -3.09 4.01
C PRO A 156 15.26 -4.08 3.08
N VAL A 157 15.28 -3.78 1.77
CA VAL A 157 15.89 -4.58 0.70
C VAL A 157 16.80 -3.71 -0.15
#